data_63a0b0c6f9d21505d11296815a8830e3
#
_entry.id   63a0b0c6f9d21505d11296815a8830e3
#
_cell.length_a   1.000
_cell.length_b   1.000
_cell.length_c   1.000
_cell.angle_alpha   90.00
_cell.angle_beta   90.00
_cell.angle_gamma   90.00
#
_symmetry.space_group_name_H-M   'P 1'
#
loop_
_entity.id
_entity.type
_entity.pdbx_description
1 polymer ?
#
loop_
_entity_poly.entity_id
_entity_poly.type
_entity_poly.pdbx_seq_one_letter_code
_entity_poly.pdbx_strand_id
1 'polypeptide(L)'
;MKIRVIYWLNRIIFKHFSLERLTALSQPFLMALIIDLIVLSVYHHSIPHPQIVTVDLKGLTEVSLKQLASKSLNEKDSLKAIQNYAEQLETLLQEIASQNHWIILPKEAVIKGAQDLTNDITEQLKTVE
;
A
#
# COMPACT_ATOMS: atom_id res chain seq x y z
N MET A 1 52.17 -17.16 46.64
CA MET A 1 50.97 -17.99 46.82
C MET A 1 49.77 -17.56 45.98
N LYS A 2 49.73 -16.38 45.38
CA LYS A 2 48.59 -15.85 44.60
C LYS A 2 48.53 -16.30 43.13
N ILE A 3 49.60 -16.72 42.51
CA ILE A 3 49.69 -17.05 41.09
C ILE A 3 49.07 -18.43 40.77
N ARG A 4 49.14 -19.40 41.68
CA ARG A 4 48.61 -20.76 41.46
C ARG A 4 47.07 -20.83 41.44
N VAL A 5 46.41 -19.92 42.13
CA VAL A 5 44.95 -19.86 42.21
C VAL A 5 44.37 -19.35 40.89
N ILE A 6 45.03 -18.40 40.20
CA ILE A 6 44.60 -17.85 38.92
C ILE A 6 44.69 -18.91 37.80
N TYR A 7 45.74 -19.73 37.79
CA TYR A 7 45.87 -20.82 36.82
C TYR A 7 44.84 -21.94 37.02
N TRP A 8 44.46 -22.19 38.28
CA TRP A 8 43.47 -23.20 38.61
C TRP A 8 42.06 -22.74 38.26
N LEU A 9 41.70 -21.48 38.49
CA LEU A 9 40.46 -20.84 38.08
C LEU A 9 40.31 -20.80 36.56
N ASN A 10 41.35 -20.47 35.82
CA ASN A 10 41.32 -20.40 34.36
C ASN A 10 41.13 -21.79 33.74
N ARG A 11 41.68 -22.85 34.37
CA ARG A 11 41.54 -24.23 33.92
C ARG A 11 40.14 -24.81 34.19
N ILE A 12 39.44 -24.34 35.23
CA ILE A 12 38.07 -24.78 35.54
C ILE A 12 37.07 -24.07 34.65
N ILE A 13 37.24 -22.77 34.41
CA ILE A 13 36.37 -21.99 33.59
C ILE A 13 36.43 -22.45 32.13
N PHE A 14 37.61 -22.72 31.60
CA PHE A 14 37.76 -23.20 30.22
C PHE A 14 37.36 -24.66 30.02
N LYS A 15 37.40 -25.51 31.05
CA LYS A 15 37.06 -26.92 30.92
C LYS A 15 35.56 -27.22 30.96
N HIS A 16 34.76 -26.29 31.52
CA HIS A 16 33.31 -26.41 31.58
C HIS A 16 32.55 -25.67 30.48
N PHE A 17 33.25 -24.85 29.72
CA PHE A 17 32.68 -24.20 28.56
C PHE A 17 32.99 -25.03 27.31
N SER A 18 32.42 -26.25 27.26
CA SER A 18 32.60 -27.10 26.09
C SER A 18 31.97 -26.44 24.86
N LEU A 19 32.74 -26.35 23.80
CA LEU A 19 32.28 -25.85 22.48
C LEU A 19 30.95 -26.47 22.06
N GLU A 20 30.69 -27.71 22.47
CA GLU A 20 29.44 -28.43 22.21
C GLU A 20 28.21 -27.77 22.85
N ARG A 21 28.34 -27.12 24.00
CA ARG A 21 27.20 -26.38 24.59
C ARG A 21 26.98 -25.02 23.94
N LEU A 22 28.00 -24.41 23.42
CA LEU A 22 27.90 -23.18 22.62
C LEU A 22 27.20 -23.47 21.29
N THR A 23 27.52 -24.56 20.63
CA THR A 23 26.85 -24.95 19.37
C THR A 23 25.42 -25.39 19.61
N ALA A 24 25.13 -26.11 20.71
CA ALA A 24 23.76 -26.50 21.05
C ALA A 24 22.85 -25.30 21.42
N LEU A 25 23.40 -24.23 22.01
CA LEU A 25 22.65 -23.00 22.30
C LEU A 25 22.54 -22.08 21.09
N SER A 26 23.49 -22.10 20.16
CA SER A 26 23.46 -21.26 18.97
C SER A 26 22.45 -21.74 17.93
N GLN A 27 22.16 -23.04 17.87
CA GLN A 27 21.24 -23.62 16.91
C GLN A 27 19.81 -23.11 17.05
N PRO A 28 19.16 -23.06 18.23
CA PRO A 28 17.83 -22.48 18.36
C PRO A 28 17.80 -20.96 18.10
N PHE A 29 18.88 -20.23 18.47
CA PHE A 29 18.98 -18.81 18.16
C PHE A 29 19.07 -18.54 16.66
N LEU A 30 19.81 -19.34 15.92
CA LEU A 30 19.97 -19.22 14.48
C LEU A 30 18.65 -19.52 13.76
N MET A 31 17.91 -20.54 14.22
CA MET A 31 16.59 -20.86 13.70
C MET A 31 15.56 -19.76 14.00
N ALA A 32 15.58 -19.19 15.21
CA ALA A 32 14.71 -18.05 15.56
C ALA A 32 14.99 -16.85 14.66
N LEU A 33 16.24 -16.51 14.43
CA LEU A 33 16.66 -15.39 13.59
C LEU A 33 16.22 -15.58 12.13
N ILE A 34 16.29 -16.81 11.60
CA ILE A 34 15.79 -17.13 10.25
C ILE A 34 14.27 -16.96 10.18
N ILE A 35 13.55 -17.44 11.20
CA ILE A 35 12.08 -17.30 11.26
C ILE A 35 11.69 -15.81 11.32
N ASP A 36 12.36 -15.03 12.18
CA ASP A 36 12.11 -13.58 12.29
C ASP A 36 12.38 -12.86 10.98
N LEU A 37 13.44 -13.23 10.26
CA LEU A 37 13.76 -12.64 8.96
C LEU A 37 12.69 -12.97 7.90
N ILE A 38 12.17 -14.20 7.91
CA ILE A 38 11.08 -14.63 7.00
C ILE A 38 9.80 -13.86 7.34
N VAL A 39 9.43 -13.79 8.62
CA VAL A 39 8.24 -13.06 9.09
C VAL A 39 8.34 -11.59 8.71
N LEU A 40 9.49 -10.96 8.95
CA LEU A 40 9.73 -9.57 8.61
C LEU A 40 9.66 -9.32 7.10
N SER A 41 10.20 -10.23 6.30
CA SER A 41 10.16 -10.17 4.84
C SER A 41 8.72 -10.28 4.32
N VAL A 42 7.94 -11.24 4.83
CA VAL A 42 6.53 -11.42 4.48
C VAL A 42 5.73 -10.19 4.92
N TYR A 43 5.95 -9.69 6.13
CA TYR A 43 5.28 -8.51 6.65
C TYR A 43 5.57 -7.28 5.79
N HIS A 44 6.82 -7.04 5.44
CA HIS A 44 7.22 -5.90 4.60
C HIS A 44 6.64 -5.98 3.18
N HIS A 45 6.52 -7.19 2.64
CA HIS A 45 5.95 -7.39 1.29
C HIS A 45 4.42 -7.39 1.27
N SER A 46 3.77 -7.71 2.39
CA SER A 46 2.30 -7.83 2.49
C SER A 46 1.59 -6.53 2.86
N ILE A 47 2.31 -5.48 3.28
CA ILE A 47 1.69 -4.18 3.55
C ILE A 47 1.66 -3.38 2.25
N PRO A 48 0.49 -3.28 1.59
CA PRO A 48 0.35 -2.38 0.45
C PRO A 48 0.54 -0.95 0.95
N HIS A 49 1.55 -0.27 0.45
CA HIS A 49 1.71 1.16 0.70
C HIS A 49 0.62 1.88 -0.12
N PRO A 50 -0.30 2.60 0.51
CA PRO A 50 -1.32 3.34 -0.22
C PRO A 50 -0.63 4.35 -1.14
N GLN A 51 -0.89 4.24 -2.45
CA GLN A 51 -0.40 5.21 -3.41
C GLN A 51 -1.40 6.36 -3.52
N ILE A 52 -0.89 7.57 -3.60
CA ILE A 52 -1.70 8.76 -3.86
C ILE A 52 -1.76 8.98 -5.36
N VAL A 53 -2.98 9.01 -5.88
CA VAL A 53 -3.28 9.26 -7.30
C VAL A 53 -4.20 10.47 -7.43
N THR A 54 -4.21 11.10 -8.58
CA THR A 54 -5.04 12.29 -8.82
C THR A 54 -6.02 12.07 -9.95
N VAL A 55 -7.15 12.77 -9.85
CA VAL A 55 -8.19 12.78 -10.88
C VAL A 55 -8.68 14.21 -11.09
N ASP A 56 -8.81 14.63 -12.34
CA ASP A 56 -9.41 15.91 -12.71
C ASP A 56 -10.94 15.78 -12.73
N LEU A 57 -11.54 15.88 -11.54
CA LEU A 57 -13.00 15.80 -11.39
C LEU A 57 -13.71 16.94 -12.13
N LYS A 58 -13.09 18.12 -12.18
CA LYS A 58 -13.66 19.27 -12.87
C LYS A 58 -13.71 19.05 -14.38
N GLY A 59 -12.60 18.60 -14.97
CA GLY A 59 -12.54 18.28 -16.39
C GLY A 59 -13.55 17.19 -16.77
N LEU A 60 -13.66 16.10 -15.98
CA LEU A 60 -14.64 15.04 -16.20
C LEU A 60 -16.08 15.55 -16.17
N THR A 61 -16.41 16.39 -15.19
CA THR A 61 -17.75 16.97 -15.05
C THR A 61 -18.08 17.92 -16.21
N GLU A 62 -17.14 18.76 -16.64
CA GLU A 62 -17.34 19.67 -17.77
C GLU A 62 -17.58 18.91 -19.09
N VAL A 63 -16.86 17.82 -19.33
CA VAL A 63 -17.06 16.99 -20.52
C VAL A 63 -18.45 16.38 -20.52
N SER A 64 -18.89 15.81 -19.40
CA SER A 64 -20.22 15.19 -19.28
C SER A 64 -21.36 16.23 -19.44
N LEU A 65 -21.21 17.40 -18.84
CA LEU A 65 -22.19 18.49 -19.00
C LEU A 65 -22.31 18.96 -20.45
N LYS A 66 -21.20 19.08 -21.18
CA LYS A 66 -21.20 19.41 -22.61
C LYS A 66 -21.92 18.34 -23.46
N GLN A 67 -21.68 17.07 -23.13
CA GLN A 67 -22.38 15.97 -23.83
C GLN A 67 -23.89 15.97 -23.56
N LEU A 68 -24.28 16.20 -22.30
CA LEU A 68 -25.70 16.29 -21.94
C LEU A 68 -26.39 17.50 -22.58
N ALA A 69 -25.72 18.65 -22.61
CA ALA A 69 -26.24 19.85 -23.29
C ALA A 69 -26.43 19.64 -24.79
N SER A 70 -25.61 18.81 -25.44
CA SER A 70 -25.76 18.50 -26.86
C SER A 70 -26.96 17.59 -27.18
N LYS A 71 -27.46 16.84 -26.19
CA LYS A 71 -28.56 15.87 -26.34
C LYS A 71 -29.96 16.54 -26.29
N SER A 72 -30.08 17.87 -26.15
CA SER A 72 -31.34 18.64 -26.09
C SER A 72 -32.40 18.01 -25.16
N LEU A 73 -31.96 17.54 -24.00
CA LEU A 73 -32.80 16.91 -23.00
C LEU A 73 -33.68 17.93 -22.28
N ASN A 74 -34.86 17.49 -21.83
CA ASN A 74 -35.72 18.29 -20.97
C ASN A 74 -35.01 18.52 -19.61
N GLU A 75 -35.32 19.60 -18.90
CA GLU A 75 -34.67 19.99 -17.63
C GLU A 75 -34.67 18.84 -16.59
N LYS A 76 -35.79 18.12 -16.43
CA LYS A 76 -35.91 16.97 -15.53
C LYS A 76 -35.02 15.79 -15.93
N ASP A 77 -34.90 15.53 -17.21
CA ASP A 77 -34.12 14.44 -17.74
C ASP A 77 -32.62 14.77 -17.66
N SER A 78 -32.26 16.04 -17.84
CA SER A 78 -30.90 16.53 -17.66
C SER A 78 -30.42 16.39 -16.19
N LEU A 79 -31.29 16.75 -15.24
CA LEU A 79 -30.96 16.59 -13.80
C LEU A 79 -30.73 15.13 -13.42
N LYS A 80 -31.62 14.23 -13.88
CA LYS A 80 -31.46 12.79 -13.66
C LYS A 80 -30.17 12.25 -14.29
N ALA A 81 -29.87 12.67 -15.52
CA ALA A 81 -28.63 12.24 -16.19
C ALA A 81 -27.36 12.69 -15.45
N ILE A 82 -27.36 13.92 -14.90
CA ILE A 82 -26.26 14.43 -14.11
C ILE A 82 -26.13 13.63 -12.80
N GLN A 83 -27.23 13.33 -12.12
CA GLN A 83 -27.21 12.53 -10.89
C GLN A 83 -26.69 11.11 -11.16
N ASN A 84 -27.19 10.45 -12.19
CA ASN A 84 -26.73 9.12 -12.57
C ASN A 84 -25.23 9.11 -12.91
N TYR A 85 -24.75 10.13 -13.64
CA TYR A 85 -23.33 10.25 -13.93
C TYR A 85 -22.47 10.43 -12.65
N ALA A 86 -22.92 11.28 -11.73
CA ALA A 86 -22.23 11.47 -10.47
C ALA A 86 -22.16 10.19 -9.63
N GLU A 87 -23.27 9.43 -9.56
CA GLU A 87 -23.32 8.14 -8.86
C GLU A 87 -22.40 7.09 -9.51
N GLN A 88 -22.38 7.03 -10.84
CA GLN A 88 -21.48 6.12 -11.57
C GLN A 88 -20.01 6.50 -11.35
N LEU A 89 -19.68 7.79 -11.43
CA LEU A 89 -18.33 8.27 -11.18
C LEU A 89 -17.87 7.95 -9.75
N GLU A 90 -18.73 8.22 -8.76
CA GLU A 90 -18.42 7.92 -7.35
C GLU A 90 -18.20 6.42 -7.14
N THR A 91 -19.06 5.57 -7.68
CA THR A 91 -18.95 4.11 -7.58
C THR A 91 -17.66 3.62 -8.21
N LEU A 92 -17.31 4.11 -9.40
CA LEU A 92 -16.10 3.75 -10.11
C LEU A 92 -14.84 4.18 -9.34
N LEU A 93 -14.83 5.40 -8.81
CA LEU A 93 -13.71 5.90 -8.01
C LEU A 93 -13.52 5.07 -6.72
N GLN A 94 -14.63 4.71 -6.06
CA GLN A 94 -14.59 3.88 -4.86
C GLN A 94 -14.08 2.46 -5.18
N GLU A 95 -14.50 1.88 -6.29
CA GLU A 95 -14.05 0.57 -6.74
C GLU A 95 -12.55 0.57 -7.03
N ILE A 96 -12.06 1.51 -7.82
CA ILE A 96 -10.64 1.66 -8.15
C ILE A 96 -9.79 1.90 -6.89
N ALA A 97 -10.25 2.77 -5.99
CA ALA A 97 -9.56 3.05 -4.73
C ALA A 97 -9.42 1.81 -3.86
N SER A 98 -10.51 1.02 -3.72
CA SER A 98 -10.54 -0.17 -2.88
C SER A 98 -9.71 -1.33 -3.46
N GLN A 99 -9.81 -1.58 -4.77
CA GLN A 99 -9.10 -2.68 -5.44
C GLN A 99 -7.59 -2.48 -5.43
N ASN A 100 -7.13 -1.24 -5.59
CA ASN A 100 -5.71 -0.92 -5.69
C ASN A 100 -5.11 -0.39 -4.38
N HIS A 101 -5.90 -0.21 -3.33
CA HIS A 101 -5.49 0.46 -2.09
C HIS A 101 -4.95 1.87 -2.34
N TRP A 102 -5.58 2.61 -3.25
CA TRP A 102 -5.17 3.96 -3.60
C TRP A 102 -5.97 5.01 -2.85
N ILE A 103 -5.32 6.15 -2.59
CA ILE A 103 -5.96 7.37 -2.09
C ILE A 103 -6.14 8.28 -3.30
N ILE A 104 -7.38 8.50 -3.72
CA ILE A 104 -7.71 9.36 -4.85
C ILE A 104 -7.94 10.77 -4.35
N LEU A 105 -7.20 11.73 -4.89
CA LEU A 105 -7.34 13.15 -4.59
C LEU A 105 -7.71 13.93 -5.85
N PRO A 106 -8.45 15.04 -5.73
CA PRO A 106 -8.66 15.95 -6.85
C PRO A 106 -7.33 16.55 -7.30
N LYS A 107 -7.16 16.69 -8.61
CA LYS A 107 -5.91 17.19 -9.22
C LYS A 107 -5.47 18.53 -8.67
N GLU A 108 -6.41 19.39 -8.35
CA GLU A 108 -6.16 20.72 -7.78
C GLU A 108 -5.58 20.67 -6.36
N ALA A 109 -5.75 19.56 -5.65
CA ALA A 109 -5.23 19.40 -4.29
C ALA A 109 -3.76 18.96 -4.27
N VAL A 110 -3.18 18.52 -5.41
CA VAL A 110 -1.83 17.99 -5.49
C VAL A 110 -0.96 18.83 -6.43
N ILE A 111 0.12 19.40 -5.90
CA ILE A 111 1.00 20.26 -6.69
C ILE A 111 1.86 19.43 -7.65
N LYS A 112 2.43 18.30 -7.20
CA LYS A 112 3.35 17.48 -8.00
C LYS A 112 3.57 16.10 -7.37
N GLY A 113 3.84 15.11 -8.24
CA GLY A 113 4.37 13.81 -7.82
C GLY A 113 3.33 12.68 -7.71
N ALA A 114 2.04 12.95 -7.83
CA ALA A 114 1.02 11.91 -7.93
C ALA A 114 0.74 11.53 -9.40
N GLN A 115 0.38 10.28 -9.63
CA GLN A 115 -0.03 9.79 -10.95
C GLN A 115 -1.45 10.30 -11.26
N ASP A 116 -1.66 10.77 -12.48
CA ASP A 116 -2.96 11.23 -12.97
C ASP A 116 -3.71 10.08 -13.66
N LEU A 117 -4.87 9.71 -13.12
CA LEU A 117 -5.73 8.64 -13.63
C LEU A 117 -6.93 9.14 -14.44
N THR A 118 -7.00 10.42 -14.74
CA THR A 118 -8.15 11.04 -15.42
C THR A 118 -8.50 10.34 -16.75
N ASN A 119 -7.50 9.97 -17.55
CA ASN A 119 -7.70 9.30 -18.82
C ASN A 119 -8.26 7.88 -18.64
N ASP A 120 -7.72 7.12 -17.71
CA ASP A 120 -8.12 5.74 -17.43
C ASP A 120 -9.60 5.68 -16.98
N ILE A 121 -9.98 6.63 -16.11
CA ILE A 121 -11.37 6.78 -15.63
C ILE A 121 -12.29 7.19 -16.78
N THR A 122 -11.84 8.10 -17.64
CA THR A 122 -12.62 8.54 -18.82
C THR A 122 -12.91 7.38 -19.77
N GLU A 123 -11.95 6.50 -19.98
CA GLU A 123 -12.15 5.31 -20.84
C GLU A 123 -13.11 4.31 -20.20
N GLN A 124 -13.01 4.07 -18.91
CA GLN A 124 -13.91 3.16 -18.21
C GLN A 124 -15.36 3.67 -18.19
N LEU A 125 -15.56 4.97 -17.96
CA LEU A 125 -16.89 5.58 -18.01
C LEU A 125 -17.56 5.42 -19.39
N LYS A 126 -16.79 5.51 -20.48
CA LYS A 126 -17.30 5.30 -21.86
C LYS A 126 -17.71 3.85 -22.15
N THR A 127 -17.12 2.89 -21.43
CA THR A 127 -17.40 1.46 -21.64
C THR A 127 -18.69 1.04 -20.95
N VAL A 128 -19.18 1.81 -19.98
CA VAL A 128 -20.40 1.54 -19.19
C VAL A 128 -21.65 2.16 -19.84
N GLU A 129 -21.51 3.10 -20.80
CA GLU A 129 -22.61 3.64 -21.60
C GLU A 129 -23.01 2.70 -22.77
#